data_31412bd67ffbf1d8a4f8e3e2640de440
#
_entry.id   31412bd67ffbf1d8a4f8e3e2640de440
#
_cell.length_a   1.000
_cell.length_b   1.000
_cell.length_c   1.000
_cell.angle_alpha   90.00
_cell.angle_beta   90.00
_cell.angle_gamma   90.00
#
_symmetry.space_group_name_H-M   'P 1'
#
loop_
_entity.id
_entity.type
_entity.pdbx_description
1 polymer ?
#
loop_
_entity_poly.entity_id
_entity_poly.type
_entity_poly.pdbx_seq_one_letter_code
_entity_poly.pdbx_strand_id
1 'polypeptide(L)'
;MNIENFKGSQPEFSLENYFDGKTEAWGMFHDRFGNLKRTFKVDIIGTKESNKLILDEKFLYDDGEKDSRVWTIKILGDNKYSGTASDVVGEATGVAMGNALNWKYKLNLKVGEGTILVNFDDWMFLQDKGILMNRAEVKKWGLNIG
;
A
#
# COMPACT_ATOMS: atom_id res chain seq x y z
N MET A 1 9.97 11.21 -5.74
CA MET A 1 8.72 12.03 -5.77
C MET A 1 8.56 12.77 -4.46
N ASN A 2 7.89 13.89 -4.50
CA ASN A 2 7.58 14.71 -3.32
C ASN A 2 6.07 14.93 -3.27
N ILE A 3 5.45 14.66 -2.13
CA ILE A 3 4.00 14.76 -1.96
C ILE A 3 3.49 16.19 -2.24
N GLU A 4 4.29 17.21 -1.95
CA GLU A 4 3.93 18.61 -2.21
C GLU A 4 3.67 18.92 -3.69
N ASN A 5 4.25 18.12 -4.59
CA ASN A 5 4.04 18.29 -6.04
C ASN A 5 2.59 18.05 -6.47
N PHE A 6 1.78 17.41 -5.62
CA PHE A 6 0.41 17.02 -5.95
C PHE A 6 -0.64 17.92 -5.33
N LYS A 7 -0.20 18.99 -4.65
CA LYS A 7 -1.12 19.95 -4.04
C LYS A 7 -2.09 20.51 -5.08
N GLY A 8 -3.40 20.41 -4.79
CA GLY A 8 -4.46 20.89 -5.66
C GLY A 8 -4.80 19.99 -6.84
N SER A 9 -4.10 18.86 -7.04
CA SER A 9 -4.45 17.91 -8.09
C SER A 9 -5.79 17.20 -7.80
N GLN A 10 -6.50 16.85 -8.86
CA GLN A 10 -7.83 16.23 -8.78
C GLN A 10 -7.84 14.86 -9.47
N PRO A 11 -8.76 13.96 -9.07
CA PRO A 11 -9.71 14.09 -7.97
C PRO A 11 -9.01 13.98 -6.61
N GLU A 12 -9.56 14.61 -5.59
CA GLU A 12 -8.99 14.59 -4.24
C GLU A 12 -9.08 13.18 -3.65
N PHE A 13 -7.97 12.68 -3.10
CA PHE A 13 -7.88 11.35 -2.53
C PHE A 13 -8.07 11.39 -1.01
N SER A 14 -9.04 10.63 -0.52
CA SER A 14 -9.23 10.36 0.90
C SER A 14 -9.16 8.84 1.10
N LEU A 15 -8.17 8.39 1.86
CA LEU A 15 -7.91 6.96 2.08
C LEU A 15 -9.13 6.26 2.69
N GLU A 16 -9.72 6.87 3.74
CA GLU A 16 -10.87 6.31 4.45
C GLU A 16 -12.13 6.29 3.61
N ASN A 17 -12.31 7.22 2.69
CA ASN A 17 -13.46 7.24 1.80
C ASN A 17 -13.32 6.25 0.64
N TYR A 18 -12.11 6.16 0.08
CA TYR A 18 -11.87 5.25 -1.04
C TYR A 18 -12.01 3.78 -0.64
N PHE A 19 -11.43 3.41 0.51
CA PHE A 19 -11.37 2.03 0.94
C PHE A 19 -12.52 1.60 1.85
N ASP A 20 -13.52 2.44 2.06
CA ASP A 20 -14.73 2.04 2.78
C ASP A 20 -15.56 1.11 1.90
N GLY A 21 -15.72 -0.15 2.33
CA GLY A 21 -16.41 -1.19 1.57
C GLY A 21 -15.46 -2.14 0.84
N LYS A 22 -15.91 -2.65 -0.31
CA LYS A 22 -15.17 -3.64 -1.10
C LYS A 22 -14.41 -2.98 -2.24
N THR A 23 -13.13 -3.31 -2.37
CA THR A 23 -12.30 -2.93 -3.51
C THR A 23 -11.52 -4.14 -4.00
N GLU A 24 -11.10 -4.09 -5.25
CA GLU A 24 -10.23 -5.10 -5.86
C GLU A 24 -9.01 -4.41 -6.44
N ALA A 25 -7.87 -5.09 -6.35
CA ALA A 25 -6.63 -4.60 -6.92
C ALA A 25 -5.90 -5.73 -7.63
N TRP A 26 -5.16 -5.36 -8.66
CA TRP A 26 -4.26 -6.26 -9.39
C TRP A 26 -2.89 -5.64 -9.38
N GLY A 27 -1.87 -6.46 -9.18
CA GLY A 27 -0.52 -5.98 -9.09
C GLY A 27 0.48 -6.95 -9.69
N MET A 28 1.68 -6.46 -9.83
CA MET A 28 2.81 -7.26 -10.25
C MET A 28 4.04 -6.87 -9.44
N PHE A 29 4.95 -7.83 -9.30
CA PHE A 29 6.27 -7.60 -8.72
C PHE A 29 7.33 -7.90 -9.78
N HIS A 30 8.21 -6.95 -10.02
CA HIS A 30 9.39 -7.13 -10.85
C HIS A 30 10.65 -6.84 -10.04
N ASP A 31 11.77 -7.41 -10.46
CA ASP A 31 13.05 -7.12 -9.82
C ASP A 31 13.63 -5.78 -10.34
N ARG A 32 14.77 -5.38 -9.78
CA ARG A 32 15.44 -4.13 -10.16
C ARG A 32 15.92 -4.10 -11.62
N PHE A 33 15.98 -5.27 -12.27
CA PHE A 33 16.38 -5.40 -13.68
C PHE A 33 15.18 -5.39 -14.62
N GLY A 34 13.95 -5.23 -14.08
CA GLY A 34 12.72 -5.20 -14.86
C GLY A 34 12.13 -6.56 -15.18
N ASN A 35 12.65 -7.63 -14.60
CA ASN A 35 12.10 -8.97 -14.81
C ASN A 35 10.84 -9.17 -13.97
N LEU A 36 9.76 -9.58 -14.64
CA LEU A 36 8.51 -9.92 -13.95
C LEU A 36 8.72 -11.17 -13.11
N LYS A 37 8.42 -11.09 -11.81
CA LYS A 37 8.56 -12.19 -10.86
C LYS A 37 7.23 -12.83 -10.49
N ARG A 38 6.21 -12.02 -10.23
CA ARG A 38 4.89 -12.49 -9.80
C ARG A 38 3.82 -11.51 -10.22
N THR A 39 2.63 -12.02 -10.46
CA THR A 39 1.41 -11.22 -10.52
C THR A 39 0.46 -11.67 -9.42
N PHE A 40 -0.45 -10.80 -9.02
CA PHE A 40 -1.38 -11.11 -7.95
C PHE A 40 -2.66 -10.29 -8.06
N LYS A 41 -3.71 -10.81 -7.42
CA LYS A 41 -4.96 -10.12 -7.19
C LYS A 41 -5.15 -9.93 -5.68
N VAL A 42 -5.73 -8.82 -5.28
CA VAL A 42 -6.08 -8.52 -3.88
C VAL A 42 -7.55 -8.19 -3.79
N ASP A 43 -8.27 -8.90 -2.92
CA ASP A 43 -9.61 -8.52 -2.50
C ASP A 43 -9.50 -7.79 -1.17
N ILE A 44 -10.07 -6.59 -1.09
CA ILE A 44 -9.93 -5.70 0.06
C ILE A 44 -11.31 -5.38 0.61
N ILE A 45 -11.48 -5.59 1.91
CA ILE A 45 -12.67 -5.15 2.63
C ILE A 45 -12.24 -4.11 3.64
N GLY A 46 -12.73 -2.88 3.45
CA GLY A 46 -12.46 -1.76 4.34
C GLY A 46 -13.63 -1.47 5.25
N THR A 47 -13.35 -1.25 6.52
CA THR A 47 -14.34 -0.88 7.53
C THR A 47 -13.86 0.36 8.26
N LYS A 48 -14.63 1.43 8.16
CA LYS A 48 -14.34 2.68 8.87
C LYS A 48 -15.04 2.69 10.22
N GLU A 49 -14.27 2.88 11.29
CA GLU A 49 -14.77 2.97 12.65
C GLU A 49 -14.19 4.21 13.33
N SER A 50 -15.01 5.27 13.52
CA SER A 50 -14.56 6.51 14.13
C SER A 50 -13.32 7.08 13.40
N ASN A 51 -12.15 7.14 14.05
CA ASN A 51 -10.91 7.62 13.46
C ASN A 51 -9.98 6.49 12.99
N LYS A 52 -10.54 5.30 12.75
CA LYS A 52 -9.79 4.13 12.28
C LYS A 52 -10.37 3.60 10.97
N LEU A 53 -9.49 3.04 10.16
CA LEU A 53 -9.85 2.29 8.98
C LEU A 53 -9.18 0.93 9.07
N ILE A 54 -9.96 -0.14 8.97
CA ILE A 54 -9.44 -1.50 8.97
C ILE A 54 -9.55 -2.04 7.55
N LEU A 55 -8.42 -2.45 6.98
CA LEU A 55 -8.36 -3.06 5.64
C LEU A 55 -8.00 -4.52 5.77
N ASP A 56 -8.95 -5.40 5.42
CA ASP A 56 -8.73 -6.84 5.35
C ASP A 56 -8.41 -7.19 3.91
N GLU A 57 -7.17 -7.59 3.67
CA GLU A 57 -6.62 -7.87 2.33
C GLU A 57 -6.39 -9.36 2.15
N LYS A 58 -6.93 -9.92 1.06
CA LYS A 58 -6.72 -11.32 0.65
C LYS A 58 -5.97 -11.33 -0.68
N PHE A 59 -4.77 -11.89 -0.68
CA PHE A 59 -3.90 -11.97 -1.84
C PHE A 59 -4.00 -13.35 -2.50
N LEU A 60 -4.05 -13.37 -3.82
CA LEU A 60 -3.93 -14.58 -4.62
C LEU A 60 -2.86 -14.34 -5.68
N TYR A 61 -1.79 -15.12 -5.62
CA TYR A 61 -0.68 -15.02 -6.55
C TYR A 61 -0.87 -15.96 -7.76
N ASP A 62 -0.19 -15.66 -8.86
CA ASP A 62 -0.27 -16.43 -10.10
C ASP A 62 0.22 -17.88 -9.96
N ASP A 63 1.04 -18.17 -8.95
CA ASP A 63 1.49 -19.53 -8.61
C ASP A 63 0.50 -20.29 -7.72
N GLY A 64 -0.65 -19.70 -7.40
CA GLY A 64 -1.67 -20.28 -6.52
C GLY A 64 -1.46 -20.01 -5.04
N GLU A 65 -0.35 -19.40 -4.64
CA GLU A 65 -0.11 -19.04 -3.24
C GLU A 65 -1.13 -18.00 -2.78
N LYS A 66 -1.60 -18.17 -1.54
CA LYS A 66 -2.53 -17.23 -0.88
C LYS A 66 -1.84 -16.61 0.32
N ASP A 67 -2.13 -15.34 0.55
CA ASP A 67 -1.67 -14.61 1.72
C ASP A 67 -2.76 -13.66 2.16
N SER A 68 -2.61 -13.10 3.34
CA SER A 68 -3.55 -12.11 3.87
C SER A 68 -2.81 -11.10 4.74
N ARG A 69 -3.36 -9.89 4.80
CA ARG A 69 -2.86 -8.84 5.68
C ARG A 69 -4.04 -8.02 6.15
N VAL A 70 -4.05 -7.69 7.44
CA VAL A 70 -5.03 -6.77 8.01
C VAL A 70 -4.28 -5.52 8.46
N TRP A 71 -4.60 -4.40 7.84
CA TRP A 71 -4.12 -3.09 8.26
C TRP A 71 -5.09 -2.47 9.26
N THR A 72 -4.56 -1.95 10.35
CA THR A 72 -5.28 -1.04 11.23
C THR A 72 -4.68 0.34 11.04
N ILE A 73 -5.43 1.23 10.40
CA ILE A 73 -4.98 2.56 10.02
C ILE A 73 -5.67 3.59 10.91
N LYS A 74 -4.88 4.46 11.52
CA LYS A 74 -5.37 5.60 12.30
C LYS A 74 -5.42 6.84 11.41
N ILE A 75 -6.55 7.54 11.45
CA ILE A 75 -6.76 8.81 10.76
C ILE A 75 -6.32 9.92 11.74
N LEU A 76 -5.19 10.56 11.45
CA LEU A 76 -4.56 11.51 12.39
C LEU A 76 -5.02 12.96 12.18
N GLY A 77 -5.76 13.24 11.10
CA GLY A 77 -6.08 14.60 10.69
C GLY A 77 -4.98 15.21 9.82
N ASP A 78 -5.27 16.34 9.17
CA ASP A 78 -4.35 17.03 8.25
C ASP A 78 -3.81 16.11 7.15
N ASN A 79 -4.66 15.18 6.66
CA ASN A 79 -4.31 14.22 5.62
C ASN A 79 -3.14 13.30 5.99
N LYS A 80 -2.97 13.02 7.28
CA LYS A 80 -1.93 12.13 7.80
C LYS A 80 -2.54 10.86 8.37
N TYR A 81 -1.80 9.77 8.21
CA TYR A 81 -2.22 8.43 8.62
C TYR A 81 -1.05 7.68 9.24
N SER A 82 -1.37 6.79 10.18
CA SER A 82 -0.42 5.79 10.64
C SER A 82 -1.09 4.42 10.60
N GLY A 83 -0.32 3.35 10.47
CA GLY A 83 -0.91 2.03 10.39
C GLY A 83 -0.01 0.94 10.93
N THR A 84 -0.65 -0.17 11.31
CA THR A 84 0.02 -1.38 11.76
C THR A 84 -0.55 -2.60 11.06
N ALA A 85 0.29 -3.62 10.91
CA ALA A 85 -0.11 -4.95 10.43
C ALA A 85 0.86 -5.98 11.01
N SER A 86 0.48 -7.26 11.02
CA SER A 86 1.25 -8.30 11.72
C SER A 86 2.66 -8.53 11.17
N ASP A 87 2.85 -8.33 9.86
CA ASP A 87 4.15 -8.50 9.18
C ASP A 87 4.90 -7.17 8.98
N VAL A 88 4.33 -6.07 9.43
CA VAL A 88 4.92 -4.73 9.36
C VAL A 88 5.65 -4.44 10.67
N VAL A 89 6.88 -3.95 10.55
CA VAL A 89 7.73 -3.60 11.70
C VAL A 89 7.50 -2.14 12.07
N GLY A 90 7.03 -1.91 13.30
CA GLY A 90 6.69 -0.58 13.77
C GLY A 90 5.42 -0.05 13.09
N GLU A 91 5.32 1.26 12.96
CA GLU A 91 4.18 1.92 12.34
C GLU A 91 4.49 2.35 10.92
N ALA A 92 3.56 2.10 10.00
CA ALA A 92 3.56 2.73 8.70
C ALA A 92 3.10 4.18 8.82
N THR A 93 3.58 5.03 7.94
CA THR A 93 3.19 6.44 7.89
C THR A 93 2.68 6.82 6.50
N GLY A 94 1.62 7.63 6.47
CA GLY A 94 1.02 8.08 5.23
C GLY A 94 0.72 9.56 5.23
N VAL A 95 0.87 10.18 4.06
CA VAL A 95 0.48 11.57 3.81
C VAL A 95 -0.24 11.64 2.48
N ALA A 96 -1.44 12.23 2.48
CA ALA A 96 -2.21 12.48 1.27
C ALA A 96 -2.12 13.96 0.89
N MET A 97 -2.09 14.24 -0.41
CA MET A 97 -2.16 15.61 -0.94
C MET A 97 -2.71 15.55 -2.36
N GLY A 98 -3.77 16.33 -2.64
CA GLY A 98 -4.45 16.27 -3.93
C GLY A 98 -4.92 14.85 -4.22
N ASN A 99 -4.57 14.31 -5.38
CA ASN A 99 -4.95 12.94 -5.75
C ASN A 99 -3.95 11.86 -5.31
N ALA A 100 -2.92 12.22 -4.57
CA ALA A 100 -1.82 11.32 -4.23
C ALA A 100 -1.80 10.94 -2.75
N LEU A 101 -1.31 9.74 -2.48
CA LEU A 101 -0.96 9.26 -1.13
C LEU A 101 0.43 8.66 -1.20
N ASN A 102 1.28 9.02 -0.26
CA ASN A 102 2.55 8.33 -0.03
C ASN A 102 2.46 7.51 1.25
N TRP A 103 2.74 6.20 1.16
CA TRP A 103 2.63 5.25 2.25
C TRP A 103 3.94 4.52 2.42
N LYS A 104 4.57 4.64 3.59
CA LYS A 104 5.91 4.09 3.87
C LYS A 104 5.87 3.13 5.04
N TYR A 105 6.51 1.98 4.88
CA TYR A 105 6.58 0.99 5.95
C TYR A 105 7.76 0.03 5.77
N LYS A 106 8.07 -0.70 6.83
CA LYS A 106 9.05 -1.78 6.86
C LYS A 106 8.31 -3.11 6.98
N LEU A 107 8.69 -4.06 6.16
CA LEU A 107 8.04 -5.36 6.09
C LEU A 107 9.07 -6.47 6.26
N ASN A 108 8.70 -7.50 7.02
CA ASN A 108 9.43 -8.77 7.03
C ASN A 108 8.95 -9.61 5.85
N LEU A 109 9.73 -9.59 4.77
CA LEU A 109 9.41 -10.32 3.55
C LEU A 109 9.89 -11.76 3.66
N LYS A 110 9.00 -12.72 3.40
CA LYS A 110 9.36 -14.13 3.38
C LYS A 110 10.19 -14.44 2.14
N VAL A 111 11.37 -15.04 2.35
CA VAL A 111 12.27 -15.48 1.28
C VAL A 111 12.75 -16.88 1.63
N GLY A 112 12.23 -17.90 0.92
CA GLY A 112 12.49 -19.29 1.27
C GLY A 112 11.99 -19.59 2.69
N GLU A 113 12.86 -20.12 3.57
CA GLU A 113 12.54 -20.42 4.96
C GLU A 113 12.80 -19.25 5.91
N GLY A 114 13.43 -18.19 5.43
CA GLY A 114 13.77 -17.02 6.23
C GLY A 114 12.94 -15.80 5.89
N THR A 115 13.32 -14.68 6.52
CA THR A 115 12.75 -13.37 6.23
C THR A 115 13.85 -12.35 6.02
N ILE A 116 13.59 -11.35 5.21
CA ILE A 116 14.42 -10.16 5.10
C ILE A 116 13.58 -8.92 5.41
N LEU A 117 14.19 -7.96 6.09
CA LEU A 117 13.56 -6.68 6.36
C LEU A 117 13.75 -5.77 5.16
N VAL A 118 12.64 -5.28 4.60
CA VAL A 118 12.66 -4.38 3.45
C VAL A 118 11.85 -3.13 3.74
N ASN A 119 12.20 -2.04 3.06
CA ASN A 119 11.47 -0.78 3.12
C ASN A 119 10.59 -0.66 1.88
N PHE A 120 9.29 -0.40 2.11
CA PHE A 120 8.32 -0.11 1.07
C PHE A 120 8.06 1.39 1.02
N ASP A 121 8.05 1.93 -0.18
CA ASP A 121 7.63 3.30 -0.47
C ASP A 121 6.56 3.23 -1.55
N ASP A 122 5.29 3.32 -1.11
CA ASP A 122 4.13 3.20 -1.97
C ASP A 122 3.62 4.58 -2.34
N TRP A 123 3.37 4.77 -3.61
CA TRP A 123 2.67 5.94 -4.13
C TRP A 123 1.37 5.50 -4.79
N MET A 124 0.28 6.11 -4.37
CA MET A 124 -1.05 5.86 -4.91
C MET A 124 -1.59 7.15 -5.52
N PHE A 125 -2.21 7.02 -6.69
CA PHE A 125 -2.75 8.17 -7.44
C PHE A 125 -4.18 7.86 -7.84
N LEU A 126 -5.12 8.63 -7.30
CA LEU A 126 -6.53 8.47 -7.65
C LEU A 126 -6.78 9.08 -9.03
N GLN A 127 -7.37 8.29 -9.90
CA GLN A 127 -7.73 8.67 -11.27
C GLN A 127 -9.24 8.88 -11.38
N ASP A 128 -9.69 9.37 -12.52
CA ASP A 128 -11.10 9.44 -12.84
C ASP A 128 -11.76 8.05 -12.76
N LYS A 129 -13.05 8.02 -12.51
CA LYS A 129 -13.87 6.79 -12.39
C LYS A 129 -13.49 5.90 -11.21
N GLY A 130 -12.83 6.47 -10.20
CA GLY A 130 -12.50 5.75 -8.97
C GLY A 130 -11.39 4.72 -9.11
N ILE A 131 -10.57 4.80 -10.14
CA ILE A 131 -9.42 3.93 -10.34
C ILE A 131 -8.25 4.46 -9.52
N LEU A 132 -7.63 3.58 -8.73
CA LEU A 132 -6.44 3.91 -7.96
C LEU A 132 -5.23 3.21 -8.56
N MET A 133 -4.24 4.00 -8.98
CA MET A 133 -2.97 3.46 -9.46
C MET A 133 -1.99 3.43 -8.30
N ASN A 134 -1.27 2.33 -8.15
CA ASN A 134 -0.27 2.16 -7.11
C ASN A 134 1.07 1.77 -7.73
N ARG A 135 2.13 2.46 -7.29
CA ARG A 135 3.50 2.09 -7.59
C ARG A 135 4.27 1.99 -6.29
N ALA A 136 4.81 0.81 -6.02
CA ALA A 136 5.62 0.54 -4.84
C ALA A 136 7.08 0.35 -5.21
N GLU A 137 7.97 0.94 -4.45
CA GLU A 137 9.40 0.70 -4.54
C GLU A 137 9.87 -0.03 -3.29
N VAL A 138 10.65 -1.09 -3.49
CA VAL A 138 11.12 -1.96 -2.40
C VAL A 138 12.63 -1.85 -2.31
N LYS A 139 13.14 -1.52 -1.13
CA LYS A 139 14.57 -1.36 -0.87
C LYS A 139 15.03 -2.22 0.29
N LYS A 140 16.21 -2.82 0.13
CA LYS A 140 16.92 -3.52 1.19
C LYS A 140 18.27 -2.83 1.38
N TRP A 141 18.53 -2.31 2.62
CA TRP A 141 19.77 -1.59 2.94
C TRP A 141 20.12 -0.47 1.95
N GLY A 142 19.11 0.29 1.49
CA GLY A 142 19.30 1.35 0.52
C GLY A 142 19.44 0.91 -0.93
N LEU A 143 19.46 -0.40 -1.21
CA LEU A 143 19.45 -0.96 -2.56
C LEU A 143 18.02 -1.23 -3.02
N ASN A 144 17.70 -0.76 -4.21
CA ASN A 144 16.41 -1.05 -4.83
C ASN A 144 16.40 -2.52 -5.30
N ILE A 145 15.40 -3.30 -4.86
CA ILE A 145 15.25 -4.71 -5.24
C ILE A 145 13.96 -4.97 -6.04
N GLY A 146 13.11 -3.94 -6.20
CA GLY A 146 11.89 -4.07 -6.97
C GLY A 146 10.92 -2.91 -6.85
#